data_f31a8dee8da47b5d34e3a1ea942def2f
#
_entry.id   f31a8dee8da47b5d34e3a1ea942def2f
#
_cell.length_a   1.000
_cell.length_b   1.000
_cell.length_c   1.000
_cell.angle_alpha   90.00
_cell.angle_beta   90.00
_cell.angle_gamma   90.00
#
_symmetry.space_group_name_H-M   'P 1'
#
loop_
_entity.id
_entity.type
_entity.pdbx_description
1 polymer ?
#
loop_
_entity_poly.entity_id
_entity_poly.type
_entity_poly.pdbx_seq_one_letter_code
_entity_poly.pdbx_strand_id
1 'polypeptide(L)'
;MIPAGAAQIPVDGDELAGRVARSLRDALHLGSGVDVTARMSGPGAVEHLGIDLSGSEIDNRYLSRSAISLRPPRSTAGGVATEVRTLNLTGRPVVAFGAPVHVQLDAQHVPATWLHDDSGQLWLAFRDEHATGGATAGRAVVEGEVAAVSTAAATVAAELAQQKGVTVRDVKVVPRTTGPSRWRVDLAARVSRGFASATVTGHAEIGLDDDLVLRVEALDARAGGILGALAQGMIESQLGRYRNLAFDLKQLSFAGAHVTALDVDLSERFRVTATLGS
;
A
#
# COMPACT_ATOMS: atom_id res chain seq x y z
N MET A 1 12.31 -3.51 1.66
CA MET A 1 13.76 -3.15 1.64
C MET A 1 13.91 -1.67 1.41
N ILE A 2 14.95 -1.07 1.98
CA ILE A 2 15.29 0.35 1.85
C ILE A 2 16.66 0.45 1.20
N PRO A 3 16.81 1.14 0.07
CA PRO A 3 18.12 1.38 -0.53
C PRO A 3 18.92 2.35 0.35
N ALA A 4 20.17 2.00 0.66
CA ALA A 4 21.06 2.77 1.50
C ALA A 4 22.26 3.38 0.73
N GLY A 5 22.21 3.38 -0.59
CA GLY A 5 23.19 4.08 -1.45
C GLY A 5 24.52 3.36 -1.58
N ALA A 6 25.63 3.98 -1.18
CA ALA A 6 27.00 3.54 -1.39
C ALA A 6 27.32 2.15 -0.82
N ALA A 7 28.43 1.55 -1.30
CA ALA A 7 28.81 0.16 -1.02
C ALA A 7 29.17 -0.17 0.44
N GLN A 8 29.50 0.81 1.26
CA GLN A 8 29.90 0.59 2.66
C GLN A 8 28.74 0.77 3.61
N ILE A 9 28.68 -0.06 4.65
CA ILE A 9 27.73 0.08 5.75
C ILE A 9 27.97 1.46 6.42
N PRO A 10 26.92 2.28 6.67
CA PRO A 10 27.05 3.57 7.32
C PRO A 10 27.72 3.45 8.68
N VAL A 11 28.54 4.41 9.04
CA VAL A 11 29.25 4.43 10.31
C VAL A 11 28.48 5.15 11.41
N ASP A 12 27.57 6.07 11.03
CA ASP A 12 26.73 6.81 11.96
C ASP A 12 25.32 7.05 11.44
N GLY A 13 24.47 7.63 12.29
CA GLY A 13 23.06 7.86 11.98
C GLY A 13 22.85 8.93 10.90
N ASP A 14 23.64 9.99 10.89
CA ASP A 14 23.50 11.10 9.94
C ASP A 14 23.80 10.62 8.51
N GLU A 15 24.84 9.80 8.38
CA GLU A 15 25.19 9.17 7.11
C GLU A 15 24.06 8.24 6.62
N LEU A 16 23.54 7.38 7.51
CA LEU A 16 22.40 6.50 7.19
C LEU A 16 21.19 7.31 6.75
N ALA A 17 20.80 8.32 7.53
CA ALA A 17 19.64 9.17 7.25
C ALA A 17 19.78 9.88 5.89
N GLY A 18 20.93 10.47 5.61
CA GLY A 18 21.19 11.16 4.35
C GLY A 18 21.14 10.24 3.13
N ARG A 19 21.67 9.00 3.27
CA ARG A 19 21.64 8.00 2.20
C ARG A 19 20.23 7.49 1.93
N VAL A 20 19.47 7.12 2.98
CA VAL A 20 18.10 6.65 2.88
C VAL A 20 17.18 7.72 2.28
N ALA A 21 17.27 8.97 2.76
CA ALA A 21 16.49 10.09 2.23
C ALA A 21 16.71 10.30 0.74
N ARG A 22 17.94 10.27 0.28
CA ARG A 22 18.28 10.41 -1.15
C ARG A 22 17.72 9.25 -1.95
N SER A 23 17.96 8.04 -1.51
CA SER A 23 17.52 6.84 -2.22
C SER A 23 15.99 6.70 -2.30
N LEU A 24 15.27 7.13 -1.25
CA LEU A 24 13.79 7.14 -1.29
C LEU A 24 13.27 8.20 -2.25
N ARG A 25 13.85 9.41 -2.27
CA ARG A 25 13.48 10.44 -3.25
C ARG A 25 13.65 9.94 -4.68
N ASP A 26 14.79 9.31 -4.97
CA ASP A 26 15.09 8.80 -6.30
C ASP A 26 14.17 7.63 -6.68
N ALA A 27 13.98 6.66 -5.79
CA ALA A 27 13.20 5.45 -6.05
C ALA A 27 11.69 5.72 -6.17
N LEU A 28 11.17 6.63 -5.36
CA LEU A 28 9.75 6.97 -5.33
C LEU A 28 9.41 8.22 -6.14
N HIS A 29 10.42 8.84 -6.78
CA HIS A 29 10.29 10.12 -7.47
C HIS A 29 9.58 11.20 -6.62
N LEU A 30 9.85 11.16 -5.31
CA LEU A 30 9.31 12.13 -4.38
C LEU A 30 10.11 13.44 -4.50
N GLY A 31 9.41 14.54 -4.45
CA GLY A 31 10.04 15.85 -4.36
C GLY A 31 10.82 16.04 -3.04
N SER A 32 10.85 17.24 -2.52
CA SER A 32 11.59 17.57 -1.29
C SER A 32 11.00 17.01 0.01
N GLY A 33 9.82 16.35 -0.05
CA GLY A 33 9.03 15.96 1.13
C GLY A 33 9.47 14.63 1.80
N VAL A 34 10.76 14.28 1.78
CA VAL A 34 11.26 13.10 2.52
C VAL A 34 12.27 13.55 3.54
N ASP A 35 11.96 13.40 4.81
CA ASP A 35 12.90 13.57 5.91
C ASP A 35 13.19 12.22 6.57
N VAL A 36 14.46 11.99 6.93
CA VAL A 36 14.89 10.75 7.56
C VAL A 36 15.75 11.06 8.75
N THR A 37 15.45 10.40 9.85
CA THR A 37 16.28 10.43 11.06
C THR A 37 16.77 9.03 11.37
N ALA A 38 18.02 8.89 11.79
CA ALA A 38 18.55 7.61 12.21
C ALA A 38 19.49 7.75 13.41
N ARG A 39 19.53 6.72 14.24
CA ARG A 39 20.54 6.54 15.30
C ARG A 39 21.14 5.16 15.19
N MET A 40 22.43 5.09 15.33
CA MET A 40 23.20 3.85 15.33
C MET A 40 23.98 3.72 16.63
N SER A 41 24.06 2.50 17.17
CA SER A 41 24.87 2.19 18.37
C SER A 41 26.28 1.69 18.01
N GLY A 42 26.55 1.52 16.73
CA GLY A 42 27.82 1.06 16.19
C GLY A 42 27.69 0.74 14.70
N PRO A 43 28.78 0.36 14.03
CA PRO A 43 28.73 0.05 12.60
C PRO A 43 27.70 -1.02 12.27
N GLY A 44 26.70 -0.66 11.48
CA GLY A 44 25.63 -1.56 11.04
C GLY A 44 24.50 -1.80 12.04
N ALA A 45 24.61 -1.39 13.31
CA ALA A 45 23.56 -1.58 14.32
C ALA A 45 22.63 -0.36 14.39
N VAL A 46 21.37 -0.54 13.97
CA VAL A 46 20.39 0.56 13.86
C VAL A 46 19.48 0.57 15.08
N GLU A 47 19.62 1.58 15.94
CA GLU A 47 18.75 1.76 17.11
C GLU A 47 17.40 2.37 16.73
N HIS A 48 17.43 3.34 15.82
CA HIS A 48 16.23 4.04 15.38
C HIS A 48 16.35 4.41 13.92
N LEU A 49 15.26 4.21 13.18
CA LEU A 49 15.08 4.70 11.81
C LEU A 49 13.69 5.32 11.72
N GLY A 50 13.65 6.64 11.58
CA GLY A 50 12.44 7.43 11.34
C GLY A 50 12.41 7.92 9.91
N ILE A 51 11.26 7.76 9.24
CA ILE A 51 11.02 8.22 7.86
C ILE A 51 9.76 9.07 7.88
N ASP A 52 9.88 10.34 7.52
CA ASP A 52 8.74 11.24 7.36
C ASP A 52 8.53 11.55 5.88
N LEU A 53 7.37 11.16 5.38
CA LEU A 53 6.89 11.38 4.01
C LEU A 53 5.86 12.51 3.93
N SER A 54 5.70 13.31 4.99
CA SER A 54 4.69 14.37 5.04
C SER A 54 4.89 15.40 3.93
N GLY A 55 3.80 15.74 3.23
CA GLY A 55 3.85 16.62 2.08
C GLY A 55 4.34 15.98 0.79
N SER A 56 4.65 14.69 0.79
CA SER A 56 5.06 13.96 -0.41
C SER A 56 3.85 13.63 -1.28
N GLU A 57 4.08 13.59 -2.59
CA GLU A 57 3.11 13.12 -3.57
C GLU A 57 3.64 11.88 -4.28
N ILE A 58 2.86 10.79 -4.25
CA ILE A 58 3.14 9.56 -4.96
C ILE A 58 2.36 9.58 -6.26
N ASP A 59 3.06 9.78 -7.37
CA ASP A 59 2.46 9.84 -8.71
C ASP A 59 2.07 8.43 -9.19
N ASN A 60 0.80 8.25 -9.55
CA ASN A 60 0.25 7.00 -10.09
C ASN A 60 0.94 6.53 -11.39
N ARG A 61 1.49 7.47 -12.19
CA ARG A 61 2.22 7.15 -13.43
C ARG A 61 3.42 6.24 -13.19
N TYR A 62 4.01 6.28 -12.02
CA TYR A 62 5.14 5.45 -11.65
C TYR A 62 4.73 4.09 -11.08
N LEU A 63 3.54 3.98 -10.49
CA LEU A 63 3.03 2.71 -9.95
C LEU A 63 2.66 1.71 -11.06
N SER A 64 2.21 2.21 -12.22
CA SER A 64 1.82 1.37 -13.37
C SER A 64 3.01 0.76 -14.13
N ARG A 65 4.23 1.23 -13.91
CA ARG A 65 5.43 0.87 -14.69
C ARG A 65 6.43 0.01 -13.94
N SER A 66 6.08 -0.78 -12.96
CA SER A 66 7.05 -1.61 -12.21
C SER A 66 8.22 -0.79 -11.57
N ALA A 67 8.11 0.52 -11.54
CA ALA A 67 9.21 1.42 -11.23
C ALA A 67 9.45 1.59 -9.73
N ILE A 68 8.48 1.25 -8.89
CA ILE A 68 8.76 1.12 -7.45
C ILE A 68 9.29 -0.30 -7.21
N SER A 69 10.49 -0.53 -7.70
CA SER A 69 11.18 -1.77 -7.39
C SER A 69 11.90 -1.63 -6.04
N LEU A 70 11.12 -1.59 -4.97
CA LEU A 70 11.63 -1.94 -3.64
C LEU A 70 11.84 -3.46 -3.55
N ARG A 71 11.94 -4.13 -4.71
CA ARG A 71 12.23 -5.55 -4.77
C ARG A 71 13.70 -5.79 -4.47
N PRO A 72 13.99 -6.89 -3.76
CA PRO A 72 15.38 -7.27 -3.52
C PRO A 72 16.10 -7.48 -4.85
N PRO A 73 17.35 -7.09 -4.92
CA PRO A 73 18.21 -7.48 -6.03
C PRO A 73 18.25 -9.01 -6.14
N ARG A 74 18.43 -9.53 -7.36
CA ARG A 74 18.37 -10.96 -7.64
C ARG A 74 19.53 -11.76 -7.07
N SER A 75 20.64 -11.12 -6.75
CA SER A 75 21.81 -11.73 -6.15
C SER A 75 22.17 -11.04 -4.85
N THR A 76 22.22 -11.79 -3.77
CA THR A 76 22.60 -11.32 -2.44
C THR A 76 23.62 -12.30 -1.86
N ALA A 77 24.87 -12.17 -2.27
CA ALA A 77 25.93 -12.92 -1.62
C ALA A 77 26.32 -12.22 -0.31
N GLY A 78 26.18 -12.92 0.81
CA GLY A 78 26.78 -12.57 2.08
C GLY A 78 26.27 -11.25 2.69
N GLY A 79 25.12 -11.30 3.36
CA GLY A 79 24.61 -10.16 4.11
C GLY A 79 25.13 -10.11 5.54
N VAL A 80 25.24 -8.90 6.10
CA VAL A 80 25.52 -8.66 7.53
C VAL A 80 24.19 -8.53 8.25
N ALA A 81 23.87 -9.49 9.12
CA ALA A 81 22.65 -9.45 9.92
C ALA A 81 22.66 -8.25 10.87
N THR A 82 21.53 -7.60 11.00
CA THR A 82 21.31 -6.46 11.90
C THR A 82 19.87 -6.44 12.39
N GLU A 83 19.57 -5.51 13.26
CA GLU A 83 18.21 -5.22 13.74
C GLU A 83 17.98 -3.72 13.71
N VAL A 84 16.80 -3.31 13.28
CA VAL A 84 16.30 -1.96 13.51
C VAL A 84 15.45 -2.03 14.77
N ARG A 85 15.97 -1.52 15.90
CA ARG A 85 15.28 -1.62 17.20
C ARG A 85 13.95 -0.88 17.19
N THR A 86 13.89 0.28 16.54
CA THR A 86 12.67 1.07 16.37
C THR A 86 12.60 1.61 14.96
N LEU A 87 11.54 1.28 14.25
CA LEU A 87 11.22 1.81 12.92
C LEU A 87 9.93 2.62 13.00
N ASN A 88 10.00 3.88 12.59
CA ASN A 88 8.83 4.75 12.48
C ASN A 88 8.73 5.26 11.03
N LEU A 89 7.53 5.17 10.45
CA LEU A 89 7.21 5.81 9.19
C LEU A 89 5.98 6.68 9.41
N THR A 90 6.05 7.94 9.02
CA THR A 90 4.94 8.88 9.09
C THR A 90 4.74 9.56 7.75
N GLY A 91 3.50 9.99 7.50
CA GLY A 91 3.17 10.84 6.36
C GLY A 91 1.87 11.57 6.64
N ARG A 92 1.91 12.90 6.81
CA ARG A 92 0.76 13.70 7.24
C ARG A 92 0.65 15.03 6.48
N PRO A 93 -0.05 15.09 5.36
CA PRO A 93 -0.51 13.97 4.53
C PRO A 93 0.57 13.48 3.57
N VAL A 94 0.36 12.28 3.04
CA VAL A 94 0.93 11.85 1.76
C VAL A 94 -0.18 11.92 0.73
N VAL A 95 0.06 12.54 -0.41
CA VAL A 95 -0.91 12.51 -1.51
C VAL A 95 -0.66 11.24 -2.32
N ALA A 96 -1.60 10.29 -2.22
CA ALA A 96 -1.55 9.04 -2.96
C ALA A 96 -2.69 9.01 -3.99
N PHE A 97 -2.36 8.86 -5.27
CA PHE A 97 -3.36 8.88 -6.36
C PHE A 97 -4.25 10.14 -6.37
N GLY A 98 -3.72 11.28 -5.94
CA GLY A 98 -4.46 12.52 -5.82
C GLY A 98 -5.33 12.64 -4.56
N ALA A 99 -5.35 11.63 -3.69
CA ALA A 99 -6.01 11.69 -2.38
C ALA A 99 -5.01 11.93 -1.26
N PRO A 100 -5.23 12.91 -0.39
CA PRO A 100 -4.44 13.09 0.82
C PRO A 100 -4.80 11.98 1.82
N VAL A 101 -3.80 11.20 2.22
CA VAL A 101 -3.92 10.15 3.23
C VAL A 101 -2.88 10.37 4.33
N HIS A 102 -3.20 10.00 5.54
CA HIS A 102 -2.26 9.95 6.65
C HIS A 102 -1.84 8.50 6.84
N VAL A 103 -0.54 8.28 6.90
CA VAL A 103 0.03 6.95 7.14
C VAL A 103 0.94 7.00 8.36
N GLN A 104 0.90 5.96 9.16
CA GLN A 104 1.79 5.77 10.29
C GLN A 104 2.10 4.28 10.41
N LEU A 105 3.37 3.96 10.57
CA LEU A 105 3.86 2.63 10.94
C LEU A 105 4.84 2.80 12.07
N ASP A 106 4.60 2.11 13.17
CA ASP A 106 5.51 1.99 14.30
C ASP A 106 5.82 0.51 14.47
N ALA A 107 7.09 0.14 14.44
CA ALA A 107 7.51 -1.24 14.61
C ALA A 107 8.77 -1.31 15.49
N GLN A 108 8.90 -2.40 16.25
CA GLN A 108 10.01 -2.67 17.15
C GLN A 108 10.63 -4.01 16.82
N HIS A 109 11.93 -4.13 17.09
CA HIS A 109 12.71 -5.35 16.89
C HIS A 109 12.60 -5.90 15.47
N VAL A 110 12.79 -5.02 14.48
CA VAL A 110 12.65 -5.34 13.06
C VAL A 110 13.92 -6.02 12.55
N PRO A 111 13.93 -7.35 12.29
CA PRO A 111 15.10 -8.05 11.78
C PRO A 111 15.44 -7.55 10.38
N ALA A 112 16.69 -7.28 10.16
CA ALA A 112 17.19 -6.74 8.91
C ALA A 112 18.55 -7.33 8.53
N THR A 113 18.96 -7.11 7.31
CA THR A 113 20.27 -7.50 6.80
C THR A 113 20.77 -6.42 5.84
N TRP A 114 22.01 -6.05 6.02
CA TRP A 114 22.73 -5.25 5.04
C TRP A 114 23.14 -6.16 3.85
N LEU A 115 22.67 -5.83 2.67
CA LEU A 115 22.93 -6.59 1.45
C LEU A 115 23.50 -5.68 0.38
N HIS A 116 24.36 -6.25 -0.49
CA HIS A 116 24.80 -5.57 -1.71
C HIS A 116 24.07 -6.19 -2.91
N ASP A 117 23.66 -5.34 -3.83
CA ASP A 117 23.20 -5.82 -5.14
C ASP A 117 24.38 -5.98 -6.13
N ASP A 118 24.05 -6.48 -7.32
CA ASP A 118 25.05 -6.70 -8.37
C ASP A 118 25.72 -5.41 -8.87
N SER A 119 25.14 -4.24 -8.59
CA SER A 119 25.72 -2.93 -8.87
C SER A 119 26.60 -2.40 -7.74
N GLY A 120 26.70 -3.13 -6.62
CA GLY A 120 27.41 -2.70 -5.42
C GLY A 120 26.63 -1.71 -4.56
N GLN A 121 25.36 -1.48 -4.84
CA GLN A 121 24.50 -0.64 -3.99
C GLN A 121 24.14 -1.39 -2.70
N LEU A 122 24.22 -0.71 -1.58
CA LEU A 122 23.84 -1.23 -0.27
C LEU A 122 22.33 -1.11 -0.04
N TRP A 123 21.76 -2.14 0.54
CA TRP A 123 20.34 -2.23 0.90
C TRP A 123 20.17 -2.65 2.35
N LEU A 124 19.23 -2.04 3.05
CA LEU A 124 18.72 -2.53 4.33
C LEU A 124 17.48 -3.38 4.04
N ALA A 125 17.64 -4.69 4.08
CA ALA A 125 16.60 -5.65 3.76
C ALA A 125 15.93 -6.14 5.04
N PHE A 126 14.63 -5.93 5.19
CA PHE A 126 13.86 -6.54 6.28
C PHE A 126 13.66 -8.03 6.00
N ARG A 127 13.84 -8.86 7.01
CA ARG A 127 13.74 -10.32 6.90
C ARG A 127 12.46 -10.82 7.56
N ASP A 128 11.89 -11.89 7.00
CA ASP A 128 10.78 -12.61 7.60
C ASP A 128 11.23 -13.63 8.67
N GLU A 129 12.53 -13.79 8.88
CA GLU A 129 13.10 -14.67 9.91
C GLU A 129 13.17 -13.92 11.25
N HIS A 130 12.84 -14.62 12.33
CA HIS A 130 12.91 -14.05 13.68
C HIS A 130 14.34 -13.61 14.01
N ALA A 131 14.48 -12.37 14.44
CA ALA A 131 15.73 -11.88 14.98
C ALA A 131 16.06 -12.59 16.30
N THR A 132 17.32 -12.76 16.58
CA THR A 132 17.80 -13.30 17.84
C THR A 132 17.51 -12.38 19.05
N GLY A 133 16.93 -11.22 18.84
CA GLY A 133 16.77 -10.14 19.84
C GLY A 133 15.36 -9.93 20.39
N GLY A 134 14.33 -10.52 19.79
CA GLY A 134 12.94 -10.30 20.24
C GLY A 134 11.93 -10.54 19.13
N ALA A 135 10.66 -10.59 19.51
CA ALA A 135 9.55 -10.72 18.59
C ALA A 135 9.26 -9.36 17.93
N THR A 136 9.14 -9.31 16.61
CA THR A 136 8.71 -8.10 15.92
C THR A 136 7.27 -7.76 16.33
N ALA A 137 7.06 -6.54 16.77
CA ALA A 137 5.74 -6.01 17.11
C ALA A 137 5.57 -4.64 16.43
N GLY A 138 4.34 -4.34 16.02
CA GLY A 138 4.10 -3.07 15.36
C GLY A 138 2.62 -2.72 15.23
N ARG A 139 2.40 -1.48 14.80
CA ARG A 139 1.09 -0.95 14.47
C ARG A 139 1.18 -0.12 13.19
N ALA A 140 0.30 -0.39 12.25
CA ALA A 140 0.13 0.42 11.05
C ALA A 140 -1.25 1.10 11.09
N VAL A 141 -1.29 2.38 10.72
CA VAL A 141 -2.53 3.16 10.62
C VAL A 141 -2.54 3.87 9.27
N VAL A 142 -3.65 3.75 8.55
CA VAL A 142 -3.93 4.53 7.35
C VAL A 142 -5.27 5.20 7.54
N GLU A 143 -5.31 6.53 7.37
CA GLU A 143 -6.55 7.29 7.48
C GLU A 143 -6.65 8.39 6.43
N GLY A 144 -7.88 8.75 6.06
CA GLY A 144 -8.14 9.81 5.11
C GLY A 144 -9.63 10.10 4.97
N GLU A 145 -9.97 11.07 4.13
CA GLU A 145 -11.35 11.37 3.83
C GLU A 145 -11.90 10.39 2.79
N VAL A 146 -13.04 9.76 3.09
CA VAL A 146 -13.72 8.83 2.19
C VAL A 146 -14.00 9.48 0.83
N ALA A 147 -14.41 10.75 0.81
CA ALA A 147 -14.69 11.48 -0.42
C ALA A 147 -13.44 11.65 -1.30
N ALA A 148 -12.29 11.96 -0.70
CA ALA A 148 -11.03 12.13 -1.43
C ALA A 148 -10.55 10.81 -2.04
N VAL A 149 -10.59 9.71 -1.28
CA VAL A 149 -10.21 8.38 -1.77
C VAL A 149 -11.18 7.88 -2.84
N SER A 150 -12.47 8.13 -2.69
CA SER A 150 -13.47 7.78 -3.70
C SER A 150 -13.22 8.53 -5.01
N THR A 151 -12.86 9.81 -4.95
CA THR A 151 -12.49 10.61 -6.13
C THR A 151 -11.23 10.08 -6.80
N ALA A 152 -10.20 9.75 -6.02
CA ALA A 152 -8.97 9.17 -6.53
C ALA A 152 -9.23 7.81 -7.21
N ALA A 153 -10.01 6.93 -6.59
CA ALA A 153 -10.41 5.65 -7.17
C ALA A 153 -11.18 5.83 -8.49
N ALA A 154 -12.06 6.85 -8.56
CA ALA A 154 -12.77 7.20 -9.78
C ALA A 154 -11.82 7.65 -10.91
N THR A 155 -10.83 8.45 -10.58
CA THR A 155 -9.81 8.92 -11.54
C THR A 155 -9.01 7.75 -12.10
N VAL A 156 -8.49 6.88 -11.23
CA VAL A 156 -7.75 5.68 -11.63
C VAL A 156 -8.60 4.75 -12.51
N ALA A 157 -9.87 4.53 -12.13
CA ALA A 157 -10.79 3.72 -12.92
C ALA A 157 -11.02 4.31 -14.32
N ALA A 158 -11.17 5.65 -14.42
CA ALA A 158 -11.33 6.34 -15.70
C ALA A 158 -10.09 6.21 -16.58
N GLU A 159 -8.89 6.36 -16.03
CA GLU A 159 -7.63 6.19 -16.77
C GLU A 159 -7.45 4.76 -17.29
N LEU A 160 -7.72 3.75 -16.46
CA LEU A 160 -7.64 2.34 -16.87
C LEU A 160 -8.65 2.00 -17.97
N ALA A 161 -9.86 2.56 -17.90
CA ALA A 161 -10.89 2.39 -18.91
C ALA A 161 -10.50 3.07 -20.24
N GLN A 162 -9.90 4.26 -20.16
CA GLN A 162 -9.44 4.99 -21.32
C GLN A 162 -8.37 4.22 -22.12
N GLN A 163 -7.46 3.51 -21.43
CA GLN A 163 -6.48 2.62 -22.07
C GLN A 163 -7.14 1.50 -22.89
N LYS A 164 -8.39 1.14 -22.57
CA LYS A 164 -9.20 0.14 -23.28
C LYS A 164 -10.18 0.77 -24.31
N GLY A 165 -10.03 2.07 -24.58
CA GLY A 165 -10.90 2.80 -25.52
C GLY A 165 -12.32 3.03 -24.99
N VAL A 166 -12.50 3.01 -23.66
CA VAL A 166 -13.75 3.27 -22.98
C VAL A 166 -13.63 4.56 -22.18
N THR A 167 -14.61 5.45 -22.31
CA THR A 167 -14.68 6.66 -21.50
C THR A 167 -15.60 6.41 -20.31
N VAL A 168 -15.11 6.63 -19.09
CA VAL A 168 -15.88 6.55 -17.85
C VAL A 168 -16.04 7.94 -17.28
N ARG A 169 -17.27 8.30 -16.90
CA ARG A 169 -17.64 9.59 -16.29
C ARG A 169 -18.60 9.38 -15.14
N ASP A 170 -18.78 10.43 -14.35
CA ASP A 170 -19.76 10.47 -13.26
C ASP A 170 -19.58 9.29 -12.28
N VAL A 171 -18.33 8.90 -12.02
CA VAL A 171 -18.04 7.80 -11.11
C VAL A 171 -18.35 8.24 -9.68
N LYS A 172 -19.20 7.47 -9.01
CA LYS A 172 -19.53 7.62 -7.59
C LYS A 172 -19.17 6.32 -6.89
N VAL A 173 -18.38 6.41 -5.84
CA VAL A 173 -18.02 5.30 -4.98
C VAL A 173 -18.44 5.67 -3.56
N VAL A 174 -19.31 4.87 -2.97
CA VAL A 174 -19.89 5.15 -1.64
C VAL A 174 -19.66 3.94 -0.74
N PRO A 175 -18.59 3.92 0.05
CA PRO A 175 -18.39 2.89 1.07
C PRO A 175 -19.28 3.14 2.29
N ARG A 176 -19.73 2.06 2.92
CA ARG A 176 -20.57 2.09 4.13
C ARG A 176 -20.24 0.89 5.01
N THR A 177 -20.25 1.10 6.32
CA THR A 177 -20.27 -0.01 7.28
C THR A 177 -21.68 -0.58 7.37
N THR A 178 -21.83 -1.89 7.21
CA THR A 178 -23.12 -2.59 7.25
C THR A 178 -23.26 -3.49 8.49
N GLY A 179 -22.18 -3.71 9.21
CA GLY A 179 -22.15 -4.49 10.45
C GLY A 179 -20.76 -4.54 11.05
N PRO A 180 -20.58 -5.23 12.17
CA PRO A 180 -19.26 -5.51 12.70
C PRO A 180 -18.42 -6.23 11.63
N SER A 181 -17.27 -5.69 11.31
CA SER A 181 -16.34 -6.25 10.30
C SER A 181 -16.98 -6.51 8.92
N ARG A 182 -18.00 -5.73 8.56
CA ARG A 182 -18.68 -5.84 7.26
C ARG A 182 -18.86 -4.47 6.62
N TRP A 183 -18.54 -4.41 5.34
CA TRP A 183 -18.59 -3.18 4.57
C TRP A 183 -19.26 -3.43 3.24
N ARG A 184 -19.93 -2.40 2.75
CA ARG A 184 -20.51 -2.37 1.42
C ARG A 184 -19.98 -1.16 0.67
N VAL A 185 -19.61 -1.37 -0.58
CA VAL A 185 -19.18 -0.31 -1.50
C VAL A 185 -20.18 -0.27 -2.64
N ASP A 186 -20.96 0.81 -2.71
CA ASP A 186 -21.84 1.06 -3.85
C ASP A 186 -21.08 1.85 -4.92
N LEU A 187 -21.23 1.44 -6.18
CA LEU A 187 -20.62 2.05 -7.35
C LEU A 187 -21.68 2.50 -8.35
N ALA A 188 -21.51 3.69 -8.90
CA ALA A 188 -22.26 4.14 -10.07
C ALA A 188 -21.28 4.84 -11.03
N ALA A 189 -21.43 4.59 -12.34
CA ALA A 189 -20.61 5.24 -13.36
C ALA A 189 -21.38 5.30 -14.69
N ARG A 190 -21.07 6.33 -15.49
CA ARG A 190 -21.50 6.40 -16.90
C ARG A 190 -20.34 5.96 -17.78
N VAL A 191 -20.59 5.00 -18.62
CA VAL A 191 -19.60 4.40 -19.52
C VAL A 191 -20.02 4.70 -20.96
N SER A 192 -19.08 5.14 -21.81
CA SER A 192 -19.35 5.39 -23.22
C SER A 192 -18.23 4.87 -24.11
N ARG A 193 -18.61 4.41 -25.31
CA ARG A 193 -17.68 4.00 -26.38
C ARG A 193 -18.26 4.46 -27.70
N GLY A 194 -17.57 5.41 -28.35
CA GLY A 194 -18.11 6.08 -29.54
C GLY A 194 -19.40 6.84 -29.20
N PHE A 195 -20.47 6.58 -29.96
CA PHE A 195 -21.79 7.21 -29.77
C PHE A 195 -22.68 6.52 -28.74
N ALA A 196 -22.26 5.39 -28.24
CA ALA A 196 -23.07 4.57 -27.36
C ALA A 196 -22.71 4.76 -25.89
N SER A 197 -23.69 4.84 -25.01
CA SER A 197 -23.49 5.00 -23.58
C SER A 197 -24.34 4.03 -22.76
N ALA A 198 -23.85 3.67 -21.59
CA ALA A 198 -24.55 2.87 -20.58
C ALA A 198 -24.30 3.45 -19.19
N THR A 199 -25.25 3.30 -18.30
CA THR A 199 -25.06 3.52 -16.88
C THR A 199 -24.78 2.19 -16.22
N VAL A 200 -23.67 2.10 -15.51
CA VAL A 200 -23.29 0.93 -14.73
C VAL A 200 -23.51 1.25 -13.26
N THR A 201 -24.24 0.40 -12.57
CA THR A 201 -24.40 0.45 -11.11
C THR A 201 -24.01 -0.90 -10.54
N GLY A 202 -23.44 -0.92 -9.35
CA GLY A 202 -23.05 -2.16 -8.71
C GLY A 202 -22.76 -1.98 -7.23
N HIS A 203 -22.56 -3.09 -6.55
CA HIS A 203 -22.07 -3.08 -5.19
C HIS A 203 -21.18 -4.28 -4.92
N ALA A 204 -20.30 -4.10 -3.97
CA ALA A 204 -19.50 -5.17 -3.38
C ALA A 204 -19.78 -5.21 -1.87
N GLU A 205 -19.97 -6.40 -1.32
CA GLU A 205 -20.01 -6.64 0.11
C GLU A 205 -18.75 -7.38 0.52
N ILE A 206 -18.09 -6.86 1.54
CA ILE A 206 -16.79 -7.33 2.02
C ILE A 206 -16.96 -7.63 3.51
N GLY A 207 -16.56 -8.83 3.91
CA GLY A 207 -16.54 -9.26 5.30
C GLY A 207 -15.13 -9.63 5.74
N LEU A 208 -14.81 -9.35 6.99
CA LEU A 208 -13.61 -9.84 7.67
C LEU A 208 -14.06 -10.80 8.77
N ASP A 209 -13.57 -12.03 8.72
CA ASP A 209 -13.87 -13.03 9.76
C ASP A 209 -12.86 -12.98 10.92
N ASP A 210 -13.14 -13.74 11.98
CA ASP A 210 -12.29 -13.82 13.18
C ASP A 210 -10.90 -14.42 12.88
N ASP A 211 -10.78 -15.13 11.76
CA ASP A 211 -9.51 -15.66 11.27
C ASP A 211 -8.68 -14.65 10.46
N LEU A 212 -9.14 -13.42 10.37
CA LEU A 212 -8.54 -12.35 9.55
C LEU A 212 -8.55 -12.66 8.05
N VAL A 213 -9.53 -13.40 7.58
CA VAL A 213 -9.74 -13.61 6.15
C VAL A 213 -10.74 -12.58 5.64
N LEU A 214 -10.27 -11.71 4.77
CA LEU A 214 -11.10 -10.74 4.05
C LEU A 214 -11.77 -11.46 2.88
N ARG A 215 -13.11 -11.41 2.80
CA ARG A 215 -13.88 -12.08 1.74
C ARG A 215 -14.76 -11.11 0.99
N VAL A 216 -14.84 -11.29 -0.32
CA VAL A 216 -15.90 -10.66 -1.13
C VAL A 216 -17.14 -11.56 -1.00
N GLU A 217 -18.09 -11.17 -0.16
CA GLU A 217 -19.31 -11.93 0.15
C GLU A 217 -20.35 -11.79 -0.98
N ALA A 218 -20.45 -10.60 -1.55
CA ALA A 218 -21.31 -10.34 -2.70
C ALA A 218 -20.63 -9.36 -3.67
N LEU A 219 -20.82 -9.58 -4.94
CA LEU A 219 -20.35 -8.69 -6.00
C LEU A 219 -21.37 -8.70 -7.13
N ASP A 220 -22.04 -7.58 -7.31
CA ASP A 220 -23.10 -7.41 -8.31
C ASP A 220 -22.89 -6.14 -9.12
N ALA A 221 -23.15 -6.19 -10.41
CA ALA A 221 -23.18 -4.99 -11.23
C ALA A 221 -24.17 -5.15 -12.37
N ARG A 222 -24.83 -4.06 -12.72
CA ARG A 222 -25.84 -3.99 -13.76
C ARG A 222 -25.55 -2.85 -14.70
N ALA A 223 -25.70 -3.11 -15.98
CA ALA A 223 -25.61 -2.11 -17.01
C ALA A 223 -27.00 -1.80 -17.57
N GLY A 224 -27.39 -0.53 -17.52
CA GLY A 224 -28.62 -0.01 -18.15
C GLY A 224 -28.31 0.83 -19.38
N GLY A 225 -29.34 1.10 -20.20
CA GLY A 225 -29.24 1.87 -21.44
C GLY A 225 -29.13 1.01 -22.69
N ILE A 226 -28.94 1.63 -23.84
CA ILE A 226 -28.98 0.98 -25.16
C ILE A 226 -27.91 -0.12 -25.29
N LEU A 227 -26.76 0.05 -24.67
CA LEU A 227 -25.68 -0.95 -24.62
C LEU A 227 -25.76 -1.89 -23.42
N GLY A 228 -26.79 -1.75 -22.57
CA GLY A 228 -26.89 -2.47 -21.31
C GLY A 228 -26.70 -3.99 -21.44
N ALA A 229 -27.41 -4.60 -22.40
CA ALA A 229 -27.34 -6.04 -22.60
C ALA A 229 -25.96 -6.54 -23.07
N LEU A 230 -25.28 -5.80 -23.95
CA LEU A 230 -23.92 -6.15 -24.38
C LEU A 230 -22.89 -5.92 -23.28
N ALA A 231 -23.02 -4.84 -22.53
CA ALA A 231 -22.15 -4.55 -21.38
C ALA A 231 -22.36 -5.55 -20.25
N GLN A 232 -23.57 -6.03 -20.01
CA GLN A 232 -23.89 -6.96 -18.93
C GLN A 232 -23.10 -8.27 -19.04
N GLY A 233 -23.04 -8.88 -20.22
CA GLY A 233 -22.28 -10.11 -20.42
C GLY A 233 -20.77 -9.94 -20.18
N MET A 234 -20.21 -8.79 -20.58
CA MET A 234 -18.80 -8.48 -20.32
C MET A 234 -18.55 -8.25 -18.81
N ILE A 235 -19.46 -7.55 -18.14
CA ILE A 235 -19.39 -7.28 -16.70
C ILE A 235 -19.45 -8.61 -15.94
N GLU A 236 -20.41 -9.46 -16.22
CA GLU A 236 -20.57 -10.77 -15.56
C GLU A 236 -19.35 -11.65 -15.72
N SER A 237 -18.77 -11.70 -16.91
CA SER A 237 -17.55 -12.48 -17.17
C SER A 237 -16.34 -11.97 -16.36
N GLN A 238 -16.23 -10.67 -16.15
CA GLN A 238 -15.15 -10.07 -15.34
C GLN A 238 -15.42 -10.25 -13.84
N LEU A 239 -16.65 -10.00 -13.40
CA LEU A 239 -17.02 -10.13 -11.98
C LEU A 239 -16.87 -11.57 -11.46
N GLY A 240 -17.09 -12.56 -12.32
CA GLY A 240 -16.93 -13.97 -11.95
C GLY A 240 -15.55 -14.31 -11.38
N ARG A 241 -14.52 -13.56 -11.77
CA ARG A 241 -13.14 -13.74 -11.27
C ARG A 241 -12.93 -13.21 -9.86
N TYR A 242 -13.77 -12.29 -9.43
CA TYR A 242 -13.64 -11.61 -8.12
C TYR A 242 -14.70 -12.07 -7.11
N ARG A 243 -15.73 -12.81 -7.58
CA ARG A 243 -16.70 -13.45 -6.69
C ARG A 243 -15.99 -14.49 -5.84
N ASN A 244 -16.26 -14.51 -4.56
CA ASN A 244 -15.66 -15.42 -3.59
C ASN A 244 -14.13 -15.24 -3.41
N LEU A 245 -13.59 -14.10 -3.84
CA LEU A 245 -12.19 -13.80 -3.56
C LEU A 245 -12.02 -13.74 -2.03
N ALA A 246 -11.07 -14.52 -1.53
CA ALA A 246 -10.69 -14.52 -0.14
C ALA A 246 -9.21 -14.14 -0.03
N PHE A 247 -8.90 -13.29 0.90
CA PHE A 247 -7.57 -12.80 1.16
C PHE A 247 -7.23 -13.00 2.64
N ASP A 248 -6.32 -13.90 2.93
CA ASP A 248 -5.85 -14.17 4.27
C ASP A 248 -4.82 -13.11 4.68
N LEU A 249 -5.22 -12.24 5.61
CA LEU A 249 -4.37 -11.15 6.10
C LEU A 249 -3.22 -11.65 6.96
N LYS A 250 -3.32 -12.85 7.54
CA LYS A 250 -2.20 -13.48 8.29
C LYS A 250 -1.03 -13.82 7.36
N GLN A 251 -1.26 -13.93 6.06
CA GLN A 251 -0.19 -14.11 5.06
C GLN A 251 0.56 -12.82 4.72
N LEU A 252 0.01 -11.65 5.14
CA LEU A 252 0.76 -10.41 5.06
C LEU A 252 1.78 -10.39 6.19
N SER A 253 3.03 -10.51 5.82
CA SER A 253 4.14 -10.41 6.75
C SER A 253 4.94 -9.13 6.53
N PHE A 254 5.41 -8.57 7.62
CA PHE A 254 6.41 -7.51 7.63
C PHE A 254 7.49 -7.85 8.64
N ALA A 255 8.69 -8.16 8.14
CA ALA A 255 9.85 -8.47 8.98
C ALA A 255 9.55 -9.59 10.02
N GLY A 256 8.90 -10.67 9.60
CA GLY A 256 8.54 -11.81 10.44
C GLY A 256 7.33 -11.59 11.35
N ALA A 257 6.77 -10.40 11.40
CA ALA A 257 5.49 -10.14 12.05
C ALA A 257 4.33 -10.32 11.07
N HIS A 258 3.24 -10.87 11.55
CA HIS A 258 1.99 -11.05 10.79
C HIS A 258 0.91 -10.11 11.32
N VAL A 259 -0.11 -9.85 10.53
CA VAL A 259 -1.29 -9.14 11.01
C VAL A 259 -2.00 -10.00 12.05
N THR A 260 -2.13 -9.49 13.27
CA THR A 260 -2.80 -10.18 14.39
C THR A 260 -4.16 -9.57 14.70
N ALA A 261 -4.39 -8.32 14.29
CA ALA A 261 -5.70 -7.67 14.40
C ALA A 261 -5.82 -6.61 13.29
N LEU A 262 -7.03 -6.43 12.79
CA LEU A 262 -7.40 -5.37 11.86
C LEU A 262 -8.68 -4.70 12.37
N ASP A 263 -8.63 -3.38 12.47
CA ASP A 263 -9.78 -2.53 12.75
C ASP A 263 -10.00 -1.58 11.58
N VAL A 264 -11.26 -1.48 11.11
CA VAL A 264 -11.62 -0.64 9.96
C VAL A 264 -12.85 0.18 10.30
N ASP A 265 -12.69 1.48 10.36
CA ASP A 265 -13.76 2.45 10.48
C ASP A 265 -13.97 3.16 9.13
N LEU A 266 -15.20 3.13 8.62
CA LEU A 266 -15.62 3.79 7.38
C LEU A 266 -16.78 4.75 7.68
N SER A 267 -16.50 5.82 8.39
CA SER A 267 -17.43 6.94 8.59
C SER A 267 -17.22 8.03 7.52
N GLU A 268 -17.23 9.30 7.89
CA GLU A 268 -16.82 10.40 6.99
C GLU A 268 -15.33 10.34 6.67
N ARG A 269 -14.55 9.81 7.59
CA ARG A 269 -13.13 9.46 7.42
C ARG A 269 -12.99 7.94 7.51
N PHE A 270 -12.23 7.35 6.60
CA PHE A 270 -11.82 5.98 6.80
C PHE A 270 -10.59 5.93 7.69
N ARG A 271 -10.53 4.93 8.54
CA ARG A 271 -9.35 4.58 9.32
C ARG A 271 -9.18 3.07 9.31
N VAL A 272 -8.01 2.65 8.89
CA VAL A 272 -7.60 1.23 8.94
C VAL A 272 -6.43 1.13 9.91
N THR A 273 -6.57 0.31 10.93
CA THR A 273 -5.51 0.04 11.90
C THR A 273 -5.19 -1.45 11.87
N ALA A 274 -3.93 -1.79 11.59
CA ALA A 274 -3.42 -3.15 11.69
C ALA A 274 -2.46 -3.25 12.86
N THR A 275 -2.60 -4.30 13.67
CA THR A 275 -1.63 -4.69 14.68
C THR A 275 -0.78 -5.81 14.11
N LEU A 276 0.53 -5.71 14.29
CA LEU A 276 1.52 -6.68 13.83
C LEU A 276 2.15 -7.38 15.04
N GLY A 277 2.32 -8.68 14.94
CA GLY A 277 2.98 -9.49 15.96
C GLY A 277 3.54 -10.78 15.37
N SER A 278 4.52 -11.35 16.02
CA SER A 278 5.16 -12.62 15.64
C SER A 278 4.63 -13.77 16.49
#